data_11158d57e69773434ec9425f44f8676a
#
_entry.id   11158d57e69773434ec9425f44f8676a
#
_cell.length_a   1.000
_cell.length_b   1.000
_cell.length_c   1.000
_cell.angle_alpha   90.00
_cell.angle_beta   90.00
_cell.angle_gamma   90.00
#
_symmetry.space_group_name_H-M   'P 1'
#
loop_
_entity.id
_entity.type
_entity.pdbx_description
1 polymer ?
#
loop_
_entity_poly.entity_id
_entity_poly.type
_entity_poly.pdbx_seq_one_letter_code
_entity_poly.pdbx_strand_id
1 'polypeptide(L)'
;MINKARSWSLSAFTSKSLKPALALSAALLFSGCSELGYLLSNDKVTDADNNQVVFVGDSIFALSGEIQNQLEAKAGETFRRYTVSGAELSGELIAPSIPNQFRQAVADNPNIETIVGDAGGNDILIPAIALNSNNCKTPWWRFGRLSKQCRDFIDDIYVEGVDFLNEMAEAGVQNCILTGYYYTKNGLFRLDDMKEAVDYGNTTLARACENSVLSCTFVDPRWVINDRDIIFDGIHPADSGSKKIADLIWPKLQPLL
;
A
#
# COMPACT_ATOMS: atom_id res chain seq x y z
N MET A 1 -52.73 -49.48 31.37
CA MET A 1 -51.37 -49.79 30.94
C MET A 1 -50.71 -48.48 30.57
N ILE A 2 -49.72 -48.08 31.37
CA ILE A 2 -49.14 -46.73 31.37
C ILE A 2 -47.79 -46.80 30.60
N ASN A 3 -47.64 -46.13 29.48
CA ASN A 3 -46.36 -46.02 28.79
C ASN A 3 -45.65 -44.70 29.18
N LYS A 4 -44.50 -44.85 29.85
CA LYS A 4 -43.58 -43.74 30.20
C LYS A 4 -42.73 -43.38 28.98
N ALA A 5 -42.92 -42.18 28.45
CA ALA A 5 -41.96 -41.58 27.52
C ALA A 5 -40.76 -40.96 28.29
N ARG A 6 -39.54 -41.41 27.95
CA ARG A 6 -38.29 -40.82 28.46
C ARG A 6 -37.94 -39.60 27.62
N SER A 7 -37.84 -38.44 28.25
CA SER A 7 -37.27 -37.24 27.69
C SER A 7 -35.74 -37.32 27.68
N TRP A 8 -35.12 -37.19 26.53
CA TRP A 8 -33.66 -36.98 26.39
C TRP A 8 -33.40 -35.48 26.34
N SER A 9 -32.69 -34.99 27.33
CA SER A 9 -32.18 -33.60 27.33
C SER A 9 -30.90 -33.53 26.46
N LEU A 10 -30.99 -32.78 25.39
CA LEU A 10 -29.81 -32.36 24.59
C LEU A 10 -29.06 -31.29 25.39
N SER A 11 -27.88 -31.63 25.89
CA SER A 11 -26.93 -30.68 26.44
C SER A 11 -26.34 -29.85 25.29
N ALA A 12 -26.60 -28.55 25.32
CA ALA A 12 -26.01 -27.58 24.40
C ALA A 12 -24.48 -27.51 24.59
N PHE A 13 -23.73 -27.94 23.60
CA PHE A 13 -22.30 -27.65 23.50
C PHE A 13 -22.15 -26.17 23.17
N THR A 14 -21.75 -25.37 24.15
CA THR A 14 -21.31 -23.99 23.92
C THR A 14 -19.94 -24.02 23.27
N SER A 15 -19.89 -23.69 21.99
CA SER A 15 -18.64 -23.41 21.27
C SER A 15 -18.01 -22.14 21.85
N LYS A 16 -16.96 -22.29 22.64
CA LYS A 16 -16.12 -21.19 23.07
C LYS A 16 -15.38 -20.64 21.86
N SER A 17 -15.73 -19.44 21.46
CA SER A 17 -15.06 -18.69 20.40
C SER A 17 -13.61 -18.39 20.77
N LEU A 18 -12.67 -18.98 20.03
CA LEU A 18 -11.21 -18.76 20.17
C LEU A 18 -10.71 -17.55 19.39
N LYS A 19 -11.54 -16.56 19.12
CA LYS A 19 -11.20 -15.43 18.25
C LYS A 19 -10.61 -14.16 18.87
N PRO A 20 -10.47 -13.95 20.20
CA PRO A 20 -9.79 -12.75 20.69
C PRO A 20 -8.29 -12.91 20.98
N ALA A 21 -7.73 -14.13 20.96
CA ALA A 21 -6.34 -14.32 21.38
C ALA A 21 -5.29 -13.94 20.33
N LEU A 22 -5.58 -14.04 19.04
CA LEU A 22 -4.63 -13.68 17.98
C LEU A 22 -4.53 -12.15 17.77
N ALA A 23 -5.63 -11.42 17.94
CA ALA A 23 -5.62 -9.97 17.82
C ALA A 23 -4.86 -9.30 18.98
N LEU A 24 -4.92 -9.90 20.19
CA LEU A 24 -4.21 -9.38 21.35
C LEU A 24 -2.69 -9.64 21.29
N SER A 25 -2.26 -10.72 20.62
CA SER A 25 -0.84 -11.06 20.47
C SER A 25 -0.12 -10.12 19.47
N ALA A 26 -0.80 -9.64 18.44
CA ALA A 26 -0.29 -8.63 17.55
C ALA A 26 -0.16 -7.26 18.23
N ALA A 27 -1.15 -6.88 19.06
CA ALA A 27 -1.14 -5.62 19.80
C ALA A 27 -0.05 -5.54 20.88
N LEU A 28 0.33 -6.67 21.50
CA LEU A 28 1.36 -6.73 22.55
C LEU A 28 2.80 -6.66 22.01
N LEU A 29 3.01 -6.95 20.73
CA LEU A 29 4.30 -6.73 20.07
C LEU A 29 4.53 -5.24 19.73
N PHE A 30 3.50 -4.41 19.75
CA PHE A 30 3.54 -2.99 19.44
C PHE A 30 3.60 -2.04 20.65
N SER A 31 3.67 -2.55 21.88
CA SER A 31 3.75 -1.71 23.09
C SER A 31 5.18 -1.37 23.54
N GLY A 32 6.17 -1.64 22.70
CA GLY A 32 7.55 -1.29 22.94
C GLY A 32 7.94 -0.02 22.18
N CYS A 33 8.02 1.11 22.91
CA CYS A 33 8.68 2.37 22.55
C CYS A 33 8.28 3.07 21.23
N SER A 34 8.23 4.36 21.27
CA SER A 34 7.93 5.40 20.26
C SER A 34 8.22 5.13 18.77
N GLU A 35 9.03 4.16 18.42
CA GLU A 35 9.38 3.78 17.05
C GLU A 35 8.32 2.93 16.33
N LEU A 36 7.45 2.23 17.06
CA LEU A 36 6.37 1.42 16.46
C LEU A 36 5.07 2.22 16.21
N GLY A 37 4.84 3.26 16.98
CA GLY A 37 3.77 4.24 16.69
C GLY A 37 3.97 4.94 15.35
N TYR A 38 5.24 5.07 14.93
CA TYR A 38 5.63 5.62 13.65
C TYR A 38 5.12 4.76 12.46
N LEU A 39 5.05 3.43 12.57
CA LEU A 39 4.56 2.53 11.52
C LEU A 39 3.04 2.63 11.27
N LEU A 40 2.29 3.32 12.13
CA LEU A 40 0.84 3.50 12.01
C LEU A 40 0.49 4.96 11.68
N SER A 41 1.42 5.73 11.11
CA SER A 41 1.20 7.13 10.79
C SER A 41 0.12 7.30 9.74
N ASN A 42 -0.65 8.35 9.92
CA ASN A 42 -1.65 8.85 8.98
C ASN A 42 -1.25 10.29 8.66
N ASP A 43 -0.92 10.54 7.40
CA ASP A 43 -0.60 11.89 6.94
C ASP A 43 -1.83 12.45 6.20
N LYS A 44 -2.70 13.14 6.95
CA LYS A 44 -3.94 13.70 6.42
C LYS A 44 -3.93 15.21 6.41
N VAL A 45 -3.97 15.80 5.21
CA VAL A 45 -4.15 17.24 4.94
C VAL A 45 -5.33 17.40 3.98
N THR A 46 -6.43 17.96 4.45
CA THR A 46 -7.69 18.11 3.68
C THR A 46 -7.84 19.45 2.99
N ASP A 47 -7.10 20.45 3.41
CA ASP A 47 -7.08 21.81 2.85
C ASP A 47 -5.62 22.26 2.71
N ALA A 48 -5.24 22.70 1.53
CA ALA A 48 -3.88 23.03 1.14
C ALA A 48 -3.87 24.24 0.21
N ASP A 49 -2.68 24.81 -0.07
CA ASP A 49 -2.55 25.93 -1.01
C ASP A 49 -3.02 25.49 -2.41
N ASN A 50 -2.66 24.28 -2.84
CA ASN A 50 -3.16 23.67 -4.07
C ASN A 50 -4.04 22.43 -3.75
N ASN A 51 -5.34 22.61 -3.85
CA ASN A 51 -6.33 21.57 -3.59
C ASN A 51 -6.59 20.61 -4.77
N GLN A 52 -6.03 20.89 -5.94
CA GLN A 52 -6.19 20.06 -7.15
C GLN A 52 -5.21 18.89 -7.22
N VAL A 53 -4.10 18.97 -6.47
CA VAL A 53 -3.13 17.89 -6.32
C VAL A 53 -3.41 17.12 -5.02
N VAL A 54 -3.57 15.80 -5.12
CA VAL A 54 -3.89 14.94 -3.99
C VAL A 54 -2.94 13.76 -3.92
N PHE A 55 -2.39 13.51 -2.74
CA PHE A 55 -1.60 12.31 -2.44
C PHE A 55 -2.48 11.22 -1.85
N VAL A 56 -2.41 10.02 -2.44
CA VAL A 56 -2.98 8.78 -1.92
C VAL A 56 -1.90 7.69 -1.93
N GLY A 57 -2.00 6.71 -1.06
CA GLY A 57 -1.00 5.65 -1.06
C GLY A 57 -0.81 5.00 0.32
N ASP A 58 0.21 4.18 0.38
CA ASP A 58 0.53 3.38 1.56
C ASP A 58 1.62 4.02 2.44
N SER A 59 2.29 3.18 3.24
CA SER A 59 3.31 3.62 4.19
C SER A 59 4.57 4.21 3.54
N ILE A 60 4.83 3.96 2.26
CA ILE A 60 5.96 4.59 1.55
C ILE A 60 5.80 6.11 1.54
N PHE A 61 4.57 6.59 1.37
CA PHE A 61 4.24 8.01 1.47
C PHE A 61 3.87 8.42 2.91
N ALA A 62 3.05 7.64 3.61
CA ALA A 62 2.45 8.05 4.88
C ALA A 62 3.41 8.07 6.06
N LEU A 63 4.45 7.19 6.08
CA LEU A 63 5.21 6.94 7.30
C LEU A 63 5.97 8.16 7.81
N SER A 64 6.66 8.87 6.94
CA SER A 64 7.41 10.08 7.28
C SER A 64 6.82 11.35 6.68
N GLY A 65 5.97 11.24 5.66
CA GLY A 65 5.50 12.38 4.87
C GLY A 65 6.62 13.10 4.09
N GLU A 66 7.85 12.55 4.11
CA GLU A 66 9.02 13.26 3.60
C GLU A 66 9.02 13.37 2.07
N ILE A 67 8.42 12.41 1.35
CA ILE A 67 8.26 12.52 -0.11
C ILE A 67 7.40 13.74 -0.43
N GLN A 68 6.27 13.91 0.24
CA GLN A 68 5.35 15.04 0.08
C GLN A 68 6.05 16.35 0.47
N ASN A 69 6.72 16.39 1.63
CA ASN A 69 7.44 17.56 2.09
C ASN A 69 8.49 18.05 1.07
N GLN A 70 9.23 17.12 0.45
CA GLN A 70 10.22 17.45 -0.59
C GLN A 70 9.56 17.98 -1.86
N LEU A 71 8.40 17.47 -2.26
CA LEU A 71 7.67 17.92 -3.43
C LEU A 71 7.05 19.31 -3.19
N GLU A 72 6.45 19.53 -2.03
CA GLU A 72 5.91 20.82 -1.59
C GLU A 72 7.00 21.90 -1.48
N ALA A 73 8.16 21.55 -0.94
CA ALA A 73 9.30 22.47 -0.90
C ALA A 73 9.79 22.89 -2.30
N LYS A 74 9.70 21.98 -3.29
CA LYS A 74 10.03 22.29 -4.70
C LYS A 74 8.95 23.10 -5.39
N ALA A 75 7.68 22.86 -5.08
CA ALA A 75 6.54 23.59 -5.62
C ALA A 75 6.39 24.99 -5.00
N GLY A 76 6.77 25.17 -3.75
CA GLY A 76 6.52 26.37 -2.96
C GLY A 76 5.06 26.47 -2.49
N GLU A 77 4.32 25.38 -2.50
CA GLU A 77 2.92 25.28 -2.08
C GLU A 77 2.66 23.91 -1.44
N THR A 78 1.62 23.82 -0.61
CA THR A 78 1.17 22.57 0.03
C THR A 78 0.13 21.86 -0.83
N PHE A 79 0.02 20.52 -0.64
CA PHE A 79 -0.90 19.66 -1.35
C PHE A 79 -1.77 18.86 -0.39
N ARG A 80 -2.93 18.40 -0.85
CA ARG A 80 -3.82 17.52 -0.05
C ARG A 80 -3.20 16.14 0.09
N ARG A 81 -3.31 15.55 1.29
CA ARG A 81 -2.71 14.26 1.63
C ARG A 81 -3.76 13.35 2.30
N TYR A 82 -3.86 12.12 1.84
CA TYR A 82 -4.76 11.09 2.38
C TYR A 82 -4.04 9.75 2.58
N THR A 83 -2.73 9.74 2.53
CA THR A 83 -1.91 8.52 2.63
C THR A 83 -2.01 7.88 4.02
N VAL A 84 -2.11 6.55 4.06
CA VAL A 84 -2.27 5.78 5.32
C VAL A 84 -1.37 4.56 5.31
N SER A 85 -0.58 4.40 6.36
CA SER A 85 0.28 3.21 6.53
C SER A 85 -0.55 1.92 6.59
N GLY A 86 -0.11 0.90 5.85
CA GLY A 86 -0.80 -0.40 5.78
C GLY A 86 -1.97 -0.44 4.81
N ALA A 87 -2.22 0.64 4.06
CA ALA A 87 -3.28 0.64 3.05
C ALA A 87 -2.97 -0.32 1.91
N GLU A 88 -3.98 -1.05 1.46
CA GLU A 88 -3.96 -1.98 0.33
C GLU A 88 -4.75 -1.37 -0.84
N LEU A 89 -4.52 -1.87 -2.04
CA LEU A 89 -5.34 -1.53 -3.20
C LEU A 89 -6.66 -2.32 -3.18
N SER A 90 -6.58 -3.64 -2.99
CA SER A 90 -7.70 -4.57 -3.09
C SER A 90 -8.36 -4.93 -1.75
N GLY A 91 -7.78 -4.51 -0.62
CA GLY A 91 -8.22 -4.92 0.71
C GLY A 91 -8.27 -3.79 1.73
N GLU A 92 -8.76 -4.13 2.92
CA GLU A 92 -8.81 -3.26 4.10
C GLU A 92 -8.44 -4.04 5.36
N LEU A 93 -7.40 -4.88 5.26
CA LEU A 93 -7.05 -5.77 6.37
C LEU A 93 -6.57 -5.00 7.60
N ILE A 94 -5.78 -3.94 7.39
CA ILE A 94 -5.13 -3.17 8.45
C ILE A 94 -5.62 -1.72 8.47
N ALA A 95 -5.82 -1.11 7.30
CA ALA A 95 -6.12 0.29 7.12
C ALA A 95 -7.17 0.50 6.01
N PRO A 96 -7.82 1.67 5.94
CA PRO A 96 -8.66 2.03 4.79
C PRO A 96 -7.88 1.88 3.48
N SER A 97 -8.51 1.28 2.47
CA SER A 97 -7.90 1.04 1.17
C SER A 97 -7.53 2.34 0.45
N ILE A 98 -6.59 2.24 -0.50
CA ILE A 98 -6.19 3.40 -1.31
C ILE A 98 -7.38 3.96 -2.13
N PRO A 99 -8.28 3.13 -2.72
CA PRO A 99 -9.52 3.65 -3.31
C PRO A 99 -10.40 4.43 -2.32
N ASN A 100 -10.47 4.01 -1.05
CA ASN A 100 -11.24 4.73 -0.04
C ASN A 100 -10.58 6.05 0.37
N GLN A 101 -9.25 6.17 0.36
CA GLN A 101 -8.55 7.44 0.52
C GLN A 101 -8.95 8.42 -0.60
N PHE A 102 -8.97 7.96 -1.85
CA PHE A 102 -9.39 8.75 -3.01
C PHE A 102 -10.86 9.19 -2.89
N ARG A 103 -11.78 8.26 -2.58
CA ARG A 103 -13.21 8.58 -2.39
C ARG A 103 -13.42 9.59 -1.27
N GLN A 104 -12.63 9.51 -0.18
CA GLN A 104 -12.65 10.50 0.88
C GLN A 104 -12.14 11.87 0.38
N ALA A 105 -11.08 11.88 -0.42
CA ALA A 105 -10.57 13.12 -1.01
C ALA A 105 -11.60 13.79 -1.93
N VAL A 106 -12.32 13.01 -2.75
CA VAL A 106 -13.43 13.51 -3.59
C VAL A 106 -14.58 14.04 -2.73
N ALA A 107 -14.93 13.36 -1.63
CA ALA A 107 -15.99 13.80 -0.73
C ALA A 107 -15.65 15.10 0.00
N ASP A 108 -14.39 15.28 0.40
CA ASP A 108 -13.92 16.50 1.06
C ASP A 108 -13.85 17.70 0.08
N ASN A 109 -13.38 17.46 -1.16
CA ASN A 109 -13.37 18.44 -2.25
C ASN A 109 -13.22 17.71 -3.60
N PRO A 110 -14.24 17.71 -4.48
CA PRO A 110 -14.23 17.00 -5.75
C PRO A 110 -13.33 17.62 -6.84
N ASN A 111 -12.78 18.83 -6.61
CA ASN A 111 -11.92 19.51 -7.57
C ASN A 111 -10.49 18.93 -7.52
N ILE A 112 -10.32 17.72 -8.07
CA ILE A 112 -9.05 17.01 -8.13
C ILE A 112 -8.64 16.86 -9.60
N GLU A 113 -7.46 17.37 -9.96
CA GLU A 113 -6.92 17.26 -11.32
C GLU A 113 -5.78 16.25 -11.41
N THR A 114 -4.97 16.14 -10.36
CA THR A 114 -3.77 15.28 -10.34
C THR A 114 -3.71 14.44 -9.08
N ILE A 115 -3.56 13.12 -9.25
CA ILE A 115 -3.25 12.18 -8.18
C ILE A 115 -1.77 11.81 -8.23
N VAL A 116 -1.12 11.81 -7.09
CA VAL A 116 0.25 11.30 -6.90
C VAL A 116 0.24 10.23 -5.82
N GLY A 117 0.81 9.06 -6.08
CA GLY A 117 0.82 8.02 -5.08
C GLY A 117 1.40 6.69 -5.52
N ASP A 118 1.17 5.68 -4.70
CA ASP A 118 1.46 4.27 -4.95
C ASP A 118 0.24 3.40 -4.69
N ALA A 119 0.28 2.14 -5.12
CA ALA A 119 -0.81 1.19 -4.89
C ALA A 119 -0.37 -0.27 -5.11
N GLY A 120 -0.92 -1.21 -4.34
CA GLY A 120 -0.77 -2.65 -4.53
C GLY A 120 0.45 -3.28 -3.86
N GLY A 121 1.34 -2.50 -3.24
CA GLY A 121 2.52 -3.04 -2.53
C GLY A 121 2.14 -3.84 -1.31
N ASN A 122 1.27 -3.33 -0.48
CA ASN A 122 0.83 -4.00 0.75
C ASN A 122 -0.01 -5.23 0.49
N ASP A 123 -0.76 -5.30 -0.61
CA ASP A 123 -1.48 -6.50 -1.05
C ASP A 123 -0.54 -7.70 -1.18
N ILE A 124 0.70 -7.47 -1.63
CA ILE A 124 1.74 -8.50 -1.78
C ILE A 124 2.54 -8.66 -0.49
N LEU A 125 2.91 -7.55 0.13
CA LEU A 125 3.87 -7.49 1.23
C LEU A 125 3.29 -8.03 2.54
N ILE A 126 2.07 -7.64 2.90
CA ILE A 126 1.42 -8.05 4.16
C ILE A 126 1.24 -9.57 4.21
N PRO A 127 0.68 -10.25 3.20
CA PRO A 127 0.63 -11.71 3.18
C PRO A 127 2.00 -12.37 3.19
N ALA A 128 3.01 -11.78 2.53
CA ALA A 128 4.37 -12.32 2.50
C ALA A 128 5.05 -12.25 3.88
N ILE A 129 4.84 -11.17 4.65
CA ILE A 129 5.31 -11.03 6.03
C ILE A 129 4.62 -12.04 6.95
N ALA A 130 3.31 -12.16 6.86
CA ALA A 130 2.51 -12.97 7.78
C ALA A 130 2.79 -14.47 7.60
N LEU A 131 2.46 -15.04 6.47
CA LEU A 131 2.49 -16.49 6.23
C LEU A 131 3.02 -16.86 4.84
N ASN A 132 3.42 -15.89 4.02
CA ASN A 132 3.74 -16.05 2.59
C ASN A 132 2.63 -16.83 1.85
N SER A 133 1.37 -16.54 2.18
CA SER A 133 0.20 -17.28 1.70
C SER A 133 0.09 -17.31 0.17
N ASN A 134 0.52 -16.24 -0.50
CA ASN A 134 0.54 -16.14 -1.96
C ASN A 134 1.86 -16.61 -2.57
N ASN A 135 2.77 -17.11 -1.72
CA ASN A 135 4.03 -17.72 -2.14
C ASN A 135 4.91 -16.79 -3.02
N CYS A 136 4.95 -15.50 -2.65
CA CYS A 136 5.66 -14.46 -3.40
C CYS A 136 7.15 -14.37 -3.08
N LYS A 137 7.62 -14.95 -1.97
CA LYS A 137 9.05 -15.06 -1.68
C LYS A 137 9.75 -15.99 -2.65
N THR A 138 10.92 -15.58 -3.15
CA THR A 138 11.74 -16.32 -4.10
C THR A 138 13.10 -16.68 -3.48
N PRO A 139 13.14 -17.61 -2.52
CA PRO A 139 14.38 -18.06 -1.91
C PRO A 139 15.34 -18.64 -2.98
N TRP A 140 16.66 -18.64 -2.70
CA TRP A 140 17.73 -18.96 -3.65
C TRP A 140 17.54 -20.28 -4.43
N TRP A 141 16.87 -21.28 -3.84
CA TRP A 141 16.61 -22.58 -4.51
C TRP A 141 15.52 -22.52 -5.59
N ARG A 142 14.81 -21.40 -5.71
CA ARG A 142 13.87 -21.14 -6.81
C ARG A 142 14.52 -20.51 -8.03
N PHE A 143 15.82 -20.23 -7.97
CA PHE A 143 16.60 -19.67 -9.09
C PHE A 143 15.93 -18.45 -9.73
N GLY A 144 15.41 -17.52 -8.93
CA GLY A 144 14.73 -16.32 -9.41
C GLY A 144 13.37 -16.57 -10.09
N ARG A 145 12.70 -17.67 -9.78
CA ARG A 145 11.40 -18.00 -10.37
C ARG A 145 10.26 -17.68 -9.42
N LEU A 146 9.51 -16.66 -9.74
CA LEU A 146 8.27 -16.36 -9.05
C LEU A 146 7.27 -17.52 -9.22
N SER A 147 6.53 -17.87 -8.15
CA SER A 147 5.51 -18.92 -8.23
C SER A 147 4.36 -18.52 -9.16
N LYS A 148 3.69 -19.50 -9.76
CA LYS A 148 2.48 -19.24 -10.54
C LYS A 148 1.40 -18.57 -9.66
N GLN A 149 1.23 -19.04 -8.43
CA GLN A 149 0.28 -18.48 -7.48
C GLN A 149 0.54 -17.00 -7.21
N CYS A 150 1.80 -16.59 -7.04
CA CYS A 150 2.13 -15.18 -6.84
C CYS A 150 1.88 -14.35 -8.11
N ARG A 151 2.21 -14.88 -9.29
CA ARG A 151 1.91 -14.17 -10.54
C ARG A 151 0.43 -13.97 -10.74
N ASP A 152 -0.37 -15.04 -10.58
CA ASP A 152 -1.82 -14.95 -10.71
C ASP A 152 -2.40 -13.90 -9.74
N PHE A 153 -1.90 -13.90 -8.50
CA PHE A 153 -2.33 -12.92 -7.49
C PHE A 153 -1.94 -11.47 -7.87
N ILE A 154 -0.74 -11.25 -8.41
CA ILE A 154 -0.33 -9.92 -8.89
C ILE A 154 -1.13 -9.52 -10.14
N ASP A 155 -1.50 -10.48 -11.00
CA ASP A 155 -2.37 -10.22 -12.14
C ASP A 155 -3.81 -9.85 -11.70
N ASP A 156 -4.33 -10.38 -10.58
CA ASP A 156 -5.59 -9.94 -9.98
C ASP A 156 -5.49 -8.49 -9.49
N ILE A 157 -4.38 -8.13 -8.80
CA ILE A 157 -4.11 -6.73 -8.38
C ILE A 157 -4.04 -5.78 -9.60
N TYR A 158 -3.57 -6.26 -10.75
CA TYR A 158 -3.58 -5.47 -11.99
C TYR A 158 -4.99 -5.06 -12.40
N VAL A 159 -5.95 -5.97 -12.34
CA VAL A 159 -7.36 -5.67 -12.67
C VAL A 159 -7.89 -4.57 -11.74
N GLU A 160 -7.71 -4.73 -10.43
CA GLU A 160 -8.08 -3.72 -9.43
C GLU A 160 -7.40 -2.37 -9.68
N GLY A 161 -6.13 -2.39 -10.11
CA GLY A 161 -5.36 -1.19 -10.44
C GLY A 161 -5.94 -0.44 -11.64
N VAL A 162 -6.33 -1.15 -12.71
CA VAL A 162 -6.97 -0.55 -13.88
C VAL A 162 -8.34 0.01 -13.51
N ASP A 163 -9.13 -0.73 -12.75
CA ASP A 163 -10.46 -0.28 -12.31
C ASP A 163 -10.36 0.97 -11.44
N PHE A 164 -9.40 1.03 -10.55
CA PHE A 164 -9.17 2.21 -9.70
C PHE A 164 -8.72 3.44 -10.51
N LEU A 165 -7.81 3.28 -11.48
CA LEU A 165 -7.42 4.37 -12.39
C LEU A 165 -8.61 4.87 -13.22
N ASN A 166 -9.49 3.97 -13.66
CA ASN A 166 -10.71 4.34 -14.37
C ASN A 166 -11.71 5.06 -13.46
N GLU A 167 -11.85 4.65 -12.19
CA GLU A 167 -12.65 5.35 -11.18
C GLU A 167 -12.16 6.79 -10.98
N MET A 168 -10.84 7.01 -10.94
CA MET A 168 -10.27 8.37 -10.88
C MET A 168 -10.67 9.20 -12.09
N ALA A 169 -10.57 8.62 -13.30
CA ALA A 169 -10.96 9.32 -14.54
C ALA A 169 -12.46 9.67 -14.56
N GLU A 170 -13.32 8.76 -14.12
CA GLU A 170 -14.77 8.98 -14.01
C GLU A 170 -15.10 10.10 -13.01
N ALA A 171 -14.30 10.26 -11.96
CA ALA A 171 -14.43 11.36 -11.00
C ALA A 171 -13.87 12.70 -11.52
N GLY A 172 -13.31 12.74 -12.74
CA GLY A 172 -12.81 13.96 -13.38
C GLY A 172 -11.32 14.23 -13.19
N VAL A 173 -10.57 13.32 -12.57
CA VAL A 173 -9.10 13.40 -12.48
C VAL A 173 -8.52 13.32 -13.90
N GLN A 174 -7.53 14.16 -14.20
CA GLN A 174 -6.91 14.23 -15.52
C GLN A 174 -5.58 13.48 -15.54
N ASN A 175 -4.81 13.54 -14.46
CA ASN A 175 -3.46 13.04 -14.39
C ASN A 175 -3.26 12.13 -13.16
N CYS A 176 -2.48 11.06 -13.34
CA CYS A 176 -1.98 10.23 -12.25
C CYS A 176 -0.46 10.04 -12.38
N ILE A 177 0.27 10.25 -11.31
CA ILE A 177 1.68 9.87 -11.18
C ILE A 177 1.73 8.69 -10.23
N LEU A 178 1.82 7.47 -10.80
CA LEU A 178 1.85 6.23 -10.07
C LEU A 178 3.28 5.79 -9.81
N THR A 179 3.68 5.75 -8.56
CA THR A 179 5.01 5.31 -8.13
C THR A 179 5.03 3.80 -7.91
N GLY A 180 5.97 3.13 -8.54
CA GLY A 180 6.27 1.72 -8.25
C GLY A 180 7.08 1.55 -6.97
N TYR A 181 7.48 0.31 -6.70
CA TYR A 181 8.22 -0.08 -5.51
C TYR A 181 9.68 -0.39 -5.84
N TYR A 182 10.57 -0.11 -4.89
CA TYR A 182 11.99 -0.48 -4.94
C TYR A 182 12.21 -1.84 -4.25
N TYR A 183 13.41 -2.39 -4.40
CA TYR A 183 13.75 -3.67 -3.77
C TYR A 183 13.86 -3.51 -2.25
N THR A 184 13.18 -4.39 -1.55
CA THR A 184 13.32 -4.56 -0.11
C THR A 184 14.69 -5.15 0.23
N LYS A 185 15.20 -4.87 1.44
CA LYS A 185 16.46 -5.43 1.92
C LYS A 185 16.24 -6.36 3.11
N ASN A 186 17.30 -7.07 3.49
CA ASN A 186 17.30 -7.79 4.76
C ASN A 186 17.18 -6.80 5.93
N GLY A 187 16.09 -6.91 6.67
CA GLY A 187 15.75 -6.05 7.80
C GLY A 187 14.86 -6.79 8.79
N LEU A 188 14.08 -6.05 9.57
CA LEU A 188 13.20 -6.62 10.60
C LEU A 188 12.27 -7.70 10.03
N PHE A 189 11.72 -7.50 8.83
CA PHE A 189 10.73 -8.38 8.22
C PHE A 189 11.32 -9.48 7.31
N ARG A 190 12.62 -9.51 7.09
CA ARG A 190 13.33 -10.51 6.25
C ARG A 190 12.70 -10.70 4.89
N LEU A 191 12.70 -9.64 4.09
CA LEU A 191 12.06 -9.57 2.77
C LEU A 191 13.07 -9.41 1.62
N ASP A 192 14.32 -9.76 1.84
CA ASP A 192 15.41 -9.76 0.86
C ASP A 192 15.19 -10.76 -0.31
N ASP A 193 14.20 -11.63 -0.19
CA ASP A 193 13.80 -12.60 -1.20
C ASP A 193 12.53 -12.20 -2.01
N MET A 194 12.20 -10.89 -2.05
CA MET A 194 11.02 -10.36 -2.74
C MET A 194 11.33 -9.72 -4.11
N LYS A 195 12.57 -9.78 -4.57
CA LYS A 195 13.01 -9.06 -5.79
C LYS A 195 12.14 -9.35 -7.01
N GLU A 196 11.88 -10.64 -7.28
CA GLU A 196 11.09 -11.06 -8.44
C GLU A 196 9.61 -10.64 -8.34
N ALA A 197 9.07 -10.57 -7.12
CA ALA A 197 7.73 -10.05 -6.90
C ALA A 197 7.67 -8.53 -7.15
N VAL A 198 8.68 -7.78 -6.72
CA VAL A 198 8.81 -6.35 -7.02
C VAL A 198 8.96 -6.10 -8.52
N ASP A 199 9.80 -6.88 -9.22
CA ASP A 199 10.00 -6.76 -10.66
C ASP A 199 8.70 -7.03 -11.43
N TYR A 200 7.99 -8.10 -11.08
CA TYR A 200 6.73 -8.45 -11.73
C TYR A 200 5.63 -7.45 -11.39
N GLY A 201 5.50 -7.04 -10.12
CA GLY A 201 4.53 -6.05 -9.66
C GLY A 201 4.70 -4.69 -10.35
N ASN A 202 5.93 -4.18 -10.43
CA ASN A 202 6.18 -2.92 -11.13
C ASN A 202 5.86 -2.99 -12.63
N THR A 203 6.17 -4.13 -13.28
CA THR A 203 5.78 -4.34 -14.67
C THR A 203 4.26 -4.32 -14.84
N THR A 204 3.56 -4.92 -13.89
CA THR A 204 2.11 -5.02 -13.88
C THR A 204 1.46 -3.66 -13.61
N LEU A 205 1.99 -2.88 -12.66
CA LEU A 205 1.54 -1.50 -12.39
C LEU A 205 1.79 -0.55 -13.57
N ALA A 206 2.95 -0.65 -14.22
CA ALA A 206 3.24 0.12 -15.43
C ALA A 206 2.23 -0.19 -16.54
N ARG A 207 1.87 -1.46 -16.74
CA ARG A 207 0.83 -1.88 -17.69
C ARG A 207 -0.56 -1.38 -17.30
N ALA A 208 -0.91 -1.34 -16.00
CA ALA A 208 -2.17 -0.76 -15.54
C ALA A 208 -2.24 0.73 -15.90
N CYS A 209 -1.15 1.44 -15.66
CA CYS A 209 -1.01 2.84 -16.03
C CYS A 209 -1.18 3.05 -17.56
N GLU A 210 -0.54 2.23 -18.39
CA GLU A 210 -0.63 2.28 -19.86
C GLU A 210 -2.04 1.94 -20.40
N ASN A 211 -2.77 1.05 -19.73
CA ASN A 211 -4.07 0.56 -20.19
C ASN A 211 -5.26 1.32 -19.59
N SER A 212 -5.04 2.25 -18.67
CA SER A 212 -6.10 3.11 -18.14
C SER A 212 -6.49 4.19 -19.14
N VAL A 213 -7.71 4.72 -18.99
CA VAL A 213 -8.17 5.90 -19.77
C VAL A 213 -7.61 7.21 -19.22
N LEU A 214 -7.02 7.18 -18.04
CA LEU A 214 -6.41 8.32 -17.36
C LEU A 214 -5.03 8.65 -17.97
N SER A 215 -4.65 9.91 -18.01
CA SER A 215 -3.26 10.30 -18.31
C SER A 215 -2.35 9.87 -17.16
N CYS A 216 -1.83 8.63 -17.23
CA CYS A 216 -1.03 8.03 -16.18
C CYS A 216 0.45 7.99 -16.54
N THR A 217 1.30 8.40 -15.58
CA THR A 217 2.76 8.31 -15.67
C THR A 217 3.29 7.39 -14.60
N PHE A 218 3.88 6.26 -14.99
CA PHE A 218 4.54 5.35 -14.05
C PHE A 218 5.96 5.82 -13.73
N VAL A 219 6.31 5.83 -12.44
CA VAL A 219 7.63 6.22 -11.92
C VAL A 219 8.27 5.00 -11.25
N ASP A 220 9.43 4.57 -11.75
CA ASP A 220 10.15 3.38 -11.26
C ASP A 220 11.34 3.75 -10.36
N PRO A 221 11.26 3.52 -9.04
CA PRO A 221 12.34 3.89 -8.12
C PRO A 221 13.45 2.84 -7.98
N ARG A 222 13.36 1.65 -8.62
CA ARG A 222 14.29 0.53 -8.42
C ARG A 222 15.74 0.87 -8.69
N TRP A 223 15.99 1.80 -9.62
CA TRP A 223 17.34 2.15 -10.09
C TRP A 223 18.01 3.25 -9.28
N VAL A 224 17.28 3.95 -8.41
CA VAL A 224 17.81 5.06 -7.61
C VAL A 224 17.90 4.73 -6.12
N ILE A 225 17.03 3.83 -5.63
CA ILE A 225 17.01 3.39 -4.23
C ILE A 225 17.98 2.21 -4.04
N ASN A 226 18.75 2.27 -2.98
CA ASN A 226 19.65 1.20 -2.55
C ASN A 226 19.55 1.00 -1.03
N ASP A 227 20.23 -0.02 -0.47
CA ASP A 227 20.08 -0.44 0.92
C ASP A 227 20.27 0.68 1.97
N ARG A 228 21.12 1.68 1.69
CA ARG A 228 21.34 2.81 2.60
C ARG A 228 20.19 3.82 2.61
N ASP A 229 19.36 3.78 1.59
CA ASP A 229 18.19 4.65 1.42
C ASP A 229 16.92 4.05 2.06
N ILE A 230 17.06 2.87 2.69
CA ILE A 230 15.97 2.14 3.36
C ILE A 230 16.32 2.05 4.85
N ILE A 231 15.35 2.28 5.73
CA ILE A 231 15.54 2.18 7.18
C ILE A 231 15.75 0.72 7.63
N PHE A 232 15.94 0.52 8.93
CA PHE A 232 16.30 -0.78 9.53
C PHE A 232 15.25 -1.88 9.34
N ASP A 233 13.98 -1.54 9.05
CA ASP A 233 12.91 -2.51 8.84
C ASP A 233 13.05 -3.27 7.51
N GLY A 234 13.80 -2.73 6.56
CA GLY A 234 14.05 -3.34 5.26
C GLY A 234 13.03 -2.98 4.18
N ILE A 235 12.07 -2.08 4.48
CA ILE A 235 10.95 -1.72 3.60
C ILE A 235 10.91 -0.21 3.35
N HIS A 236 10.83 0.59 4.40
CA HIS A 236 10.48 2.00 4.28
C HIS A 236 11.70 2.87 3.92
N PRO A 237 11.48 3.96 3.16
CA PRO A 237 12.58 4.83 2.77
C PRO A 237 13.09 5.65 3.97
N ALA A 238 14.40 5.80 4.07
CA ALA A 238 15.02 6.86 4.88
C ALA A 238 14.82 8.22 4.18
N ASP A 239 15.18 9.32 4.85
CA ASP A 239 15.09 10.67 4.26
C ASP A 239 15.79 10.78 2.90
N SER A 240 16.97 10.12 2.76
CA SER A 240 17.67 10.05 1.47
C SER A 240 16.90 9.31 0.39
N GLY A 241 16.18 8.24 0.75
CA GLY A 241 15.31 7.48 -0.13
C GLY A 241 14.10 8.29 -0.54
N SER A 242 13.41 8.89 0.42
CA SER A 242 12.26 9.76 0.19
C SER A 242 12.60 10.92 -0.75
N LYS A 243 13.75 11.57 -0.52
CA LYS A 243 14.23 12.63 -1.41
C LYS A 243 14.46 12.14 -2.84
N LYS A 244 15.06 10.97 -3.04
CA LYS A 244 15.28 10.39 -4.37
C LYS A 244 13.98 10.06 -5.09
N ILE A 245 12.98 9.54 -4.37
CA ILE A 245 11.64 9.28 -4.91
C ILE A 245 10.99 10.61 -5.33
N ALA A 246 11.05 11.62 -4.48
CA ALA A 246 10.55 12.97 -4.81
C ALA A 246 11.29 13.58 -6.02
N ASP A 247 12.60 13.38 -6.15
CA ASP A 247 13.38 13.83 -7.31
C ASP A 247 12.98 13.12 -8.62
N LEU A 248 12.49 11.88 -8.56
CA LEU A 248 11.92 11.17 -9.72
C LEU A 248 10.51 11.65 -10.09
N ILE A 249 9.69 11.95 -9.08
CA ILE A 249 8.31 12.42 -9.25
C ILE A 249 8.30 13.86 -9.78
N TRP A 250 9.16 14.73 -9.25
CA TRP A 250 9.13 16.16 -9.49
C TRP A 250 9.05 16.57 -10.98
N PRO A 251 9.89 16.05 -11.90
CA PRO A 251 9.82 16.43 -13.31
C PRO A 251 8.53 16.00 -14.02
N LYS A 252 7.72 15.15 -13.38
CA LYS A 252 6.40 14.73 -13.87
C LYS A 252 5.28 15.56 -13.25
N LEU A 253 5.44 15.98 -11.99
CA LEU A 253 4.47 16.79 -11.29
C LEU A 253 4.56 18.27 -11.68
N GLN A 254 5.77 18.83 -11.77
CA GLN A 254 6.00 20.26 -12.05
C GLN A 254 5.21 20.83 -13.25
N PRO A 255 5.11 20.14 -14.41
CA PRO A 255 4.35 20.69 -15.55
C PRO A 255 2.82 20.59 -15.39
N LEU A 256 2.34 19.98 -14.29
CA LEU A 256 0.91 19.80 -13.97
C LEU A 256 0.43 20.78 -12.89
N LEU A 257 1.32 21.59 -12.34
CA LEU A 257 1.03 22.68 -11.39
C LEU A 257 0.78 23.98 -12.16
#